data_96579904900b146ddfe7e32c52f72a1e
#
_entry.id   96579904900b146ddfe7e32c52f72a1e
#
_cell.length_a   1.000
_cell.length_b   1.000
_cell.length_c   1.000
_cell.angle_alpha   90.00
_cell.angle_beta   90.00
_cell.angle_gamma   90.00
#
_symmetry.space_group_name_H-M   'P 1'
#
loop_
_entity.id
_entity.type
_entity.pdbx_description
1 polymer ?
#
loop_
_entity_poly.entity_id
_entity_poly.type
_entity_poly.pdbx_seq_one_letter_code
_entity_poly.pdbx_strand_id
1 'polypeptide(L)'
;MRTKRNQMMRMTLPEEELMQVLWPIKKAIIYDVIDAYPNPKPVYTSVASLLRSLEKKGIVGHSKSGSRYEFFPLISKKEYAALQVRYIVKNFFDGDLNILINSLAQAAKTEPNDIEKINKLFK
;
A
#
# COMPACT_ATOMS: atom_id res chain seq x y z
N MET A 1 -8.77 9.12 17.51
CA MET A 1 -9.05 9.54 16.15
C MET A 1 -7.94 9.19 15.21
N ARG A 2 -6.78 9.76 15.45
CA ARG A 2 -5.65 9.51 14.58
C ARG A 2 -5.22 8.04 14.56
N THR A 3 -5.21 7.40 15.72
CA THR A 3 -4.86 5.98 15.84
C THR A 3 -5.85 5.11 15.09
N LYS A 4 -7.14 5.41 15.25
CA LYS A 4 -8.19 4.67 14.57
C LYS A 4 -8.07 4.82 13.05
N ARG A 5 -7.79 6.03 12.58
CA ARG A 5 -7.61 6.30 11.16
C ARG A 5 -6.41 5.53 10.59
N ASN A 6 -5.29 5.50 11.33
CA ASN A 6 -4.11 4.76 10.91
C ASN A 6 -4.40 3.27 10.81
N GLN A 7 -5.17 2.72 11.75
CA GLN A 7 -5.58 1.32 11.69
C GLN A 7 -6.46 1.05 10.48
N MET A 8 -7.39 1.96 10.19
CA MET A 8 -8.29 1.79 9.05
C MET A 8 -7.55 1.85 7.72
N MET A 9 -6.45 2.58 7.66
CA MET A 9 -5.64 2.68 6.44
C MET A 9 -4.70 1.50 6.24
N ARG A 10 -4.61 0.62 7.23
CA ARG A 10 -3.75 -0.54 7.10
C ARG A 10 -4.41 -1.59 6.23
N MET A 11 -3.77 -1.90 5.13
CA MET A 11 -4.29 -2.86 4.17
C MET A 11 -3.85 -4.29 4.47
N THR A 12 -4.69 -5.24 4.10
CA THR A 12 -4.30 -6.65 4.03
C THR A 12 -3.44 -6.88 2.80
N LEU A 13 -2.76 -8.03 2.72
CA LEU A 13 -1.96 -8.34 1.53
C LEU A 13 -2.79 -8.35 0.24
N PRO A 14 -3.98 -8.97 0.19
CA PRO A 14 -4.80 -8.91 -1.02
C PRO A 14 -5.21 -7.49 -1.39
N GLU A 15 -5.46 -6.64 -0.39
CA GLU A 15 -5.79 -5.23 -0.64
C GLU A 15 -4.59 -4.49 -1.22
N GLU A 16 -3.39 -4.77 -0.70
CA GLU A 16 -2.18 -4.16 -1.24
C GLU A 16 -1.93 -4.58 -2.68
N GLU A 17 -2.17 -5.85 -3.00
CA GLU A 17 -2.05 -6.34 -4.37
C GLU A 17 -2.99 -5.59 -5.30
N LEU A 18 -4.23 -5.40 -4.88
CA LEU A 18 -5.20 -4.65 -5.70
C LEU A 18 -4.73 -3.22 -5.91
N MET A 19 -4.25 -2.57 -4.85
CA MET A 19 -3.80 -1.18 -4.97
C MET A 19 -2.58 -1.05 -5.87
N GLN A 20 -1.67 -2.04 -5.89
CA GLN A 20 -0.54 -2.02 -6.82
C GLN A 20 -1.01 -2.03 -8.28
N VAL A 21 -2.18 -2.59 -8.53
CA VAL A 21 -2.81 -2.61 -9.85
C VAL A 21 -3.54 -1.29 -10.12
N LEU A 22 -4.25 -0.78 -9.12
CA LEU A 22 -5.11 0.40 -9.29
C LEU A 22 -4.32 1.70 -9.36
N TRP A 23 -3.26 1.87 -8.55
CA TRP A 23 -2.50 3.11 -8.56
C TRP A 23 -2.01 3.51 -9.96
N PRO A 24 -1.43 2.60 -10.77
CA PRO A 24 -0.97 2.99 -12.10
C PRO A 24 -2.09 3.41 -13.05
N ILE A 25 -3.25 2.74 -12.98
CA ILE A 25 -4.34 3.04 -13.89
C ILE A 25 -5.21 4.19 -13.40
N LYS A 26 -5.11 4.54 -12.12
CA LYS A 26 -5.69 5.73 -11.48
C LYS A 26 -7.19 5.70 -11.30
N LYS A 27 -7.97 5.29 -12.30
CA LYS A 27 -9.42 5.26 -12.21
C LYS A 27 -9.92 4.15 -13.14
N ALA A 28 -10.77 3.29 -12.64
CA ALA A 28 -11.16 2.11 -13.39
C ALA A 28 -12.47 1.50 -12.91
N ILE A 29 -13.18 0.90 -13.85
CA ILE A 29 -14.28 -0.02 -13.49
C ILE A 29 -13.67 -1.36 -13.07
N ILE A 30 -14.47 -2.21 -12.44
CA ILE A 30 -13.95 -3.47 -11.88
C ILE A 30 -13.30 -4.34 -12.96
N TYR A 31 -13.87 -4.41 -14.15
CA TYR A 31 -13.31 -5.23 -15.22
C TYR A 31 -11.92 -4.77 -15.65
N ASP A 32 -11.68 -3.46 -15.65
CA ASP A 32 -10.35 -2.92 -15.96
C ASP A 32 -9.34 -3.27 -14.87
N VAL A 33 -9.78 -3.28 -13.62
CA VAL A 33 -8.93 -3.69 -12.51
C VAL A 33 -8.53 -5.15 -12.67
N ILE A 34 -9.50 -6.02 -12.97
CA ILE A 34 -9.23 -7.45 -13.17
C ILE A 34 -8.23 -7.64 -14.31
N ASP A 35 -8.44 -6.95 -15.42
CA ASP A 35 -7.57 -7.08 -16.59
C ASP A 35 -6.13 -6.66 -16.30
N ALA A 36 -5.93 -5.75 -15.37
CA ALA A 36 -4.61 -5.28 -15.01
C ALA A 36 -3.84 -6.21 -14.07
N TYR A 37 -4.51 -7.18 -13.46
CA TYR A 37 -3.82 -8.17 -12.63
C TYR A 37 -3.00 -9.13 -13.51
N PRO A 38 -1.89 -9.63 -12.97
CA PRO A 38 -1.20 -10.73 -13.64
C PRO A 38 -2.02 -12.02 -13.55
N ASN A 39 -1.68 -12.99 -14.41
CA ASN A 39 -2.35 -14.29 -14.34
C ASN A 39 -1.85 -15.09 -13.13
N PRO A 40 -2.71 -15.88 -12.49
CA PRO A 40 -4.15 -16.03 -12.77
C PRO A 40 -4.93 -14.82 -12.28
N LYS A 41 -5.89 -14.39 -13.07
CA LYS A 41 -6.68 -13.21 -12.72
C LYS A 41 -7.71 -13.55 -11.64
N PRO A 42 -7.98 -12.60 -10.73
CA PRO A 42 -8.99 -12.81 -9.69
C PRO A 42 -10.39 -12.81 -10.29
N VAL A 43 -11.34 -13.42 -9.58
CA VAL A 43 -12.73 -13.40 -9.99
C VAL A 43 -13.38 -12.08 -9.57
N TYR A 44 -14.43 -11.72 -10.27
CA TYR A 44 -15.15 -10.46 -10.08
C TYR A 44 -15.55 -10.23 -8.62
N THR A 45 -16.16 -11.24 -7.98
CA THR A 45 -16.65 -11.09 -6.61
C THR A 45 -15.53 -10.80 -5.60
N SER A 46 -14.35 -11.36 -5.83
CA SER A 46 -13.20 -11.11 -4.98
C SER A 46 -12.75 -9.65 -5.09
N VAL A 47 -12.65 -9.15 -6.33
CA VAL A 47 -12.22 -7.76 -6.56
C VAL A 47 -13.27 -6.79 -6.01
N ALA A 48 -14.54 -7.07 -6.24
CA ALA A 48 -15.63 -6.22 -5.72
C ALA A 48 -15.58 -6.15 -4.19
N SER A 49 -15.34 -7.28 -3.54
CA SER A 49 -15.26 -7.35 -2.09
C SER A 49 -14.07 -6.55 -1.57
N LEU A 50 -12.91 -6.66 -2.22
CA LEU A 50 -11.72 -5.92 -1.84
C LEU A 50 -11.92 -4.41 -2.00
N LEU A 51 -12.53 -3.99 -3.10
CA LEU A 51 -12.81 -2.58 -3.33
C LEU A 51 -13.76 -2.02 -2.27
N ARG A 52 -14.76 -2.81 -1.88
CA ARG A 52 -15.70 -2.40 -0.83
C ARG A 52 -14.98 -2.23 0.50
N SER A 53 -14.09 -3.14 0.82
CA SER A 53 -13.29 -3.08 2.03
C SER A 53 -12.36 -1.86 2.01
N LEU A 54 -11.70 -1.61 0.89
CA LEU A 54 -10.81 -0.47 0.73
C LEU A 54 -11.56 0.85 0.81
N GLU A 55 -12.77 0.89 0.28
CA GLU A 55 -13.60 2.09 0.39
C GLU A 55 -13.98 2.35 1.83
N LYS A 56 -14.34 1.30 2.56
CA LYS A 56 -14.68 1.41 3.97
C LYS A 56 -13.50 1.92 4.80
N LYS A 57 -12.28 1.56 4.40
CA LYS A 57 -11.06 2.04 5.06
C LYS A 57 -10.66 3.45 4.64
N GLY A 58 -11.34 4.04 3.66
CA GLY A 58 -11.02 5.37 3.17
C GLY A 58 -9.84 5.42 2.22
N ILE A 59 -9.46 4.30 1.64
CA ILE A 59 -8.30 4.20 0.74
C ILE A 59 -8.71 4.40 -0.72
N VAL A 60 -9.92 3.94 -1.09
CA VAL A 60 -10.47 4.19 -2.42
C VAL A 60 -11.81 4.88 -2.30
N GLY A 61 -12.17 5.60 -3.35
CA GLY A 61 -13.50 6.15 -3.52
C GLY A 61 -14.08 5.65 -4.83
N HIS A 62 -15.33 5.98 -5.09
CA HIS A 62 -15.92 5.69 -6.36
C HIS A 62 -16.82 6.82 -6.81
N SER A 63 -17.02 6.89 -8.13
CA SER A 63 -17.99 7.78 -8.75
C SER A 63 -18.78 6.98 -9.76
N LYS A 64 -19.97 7.45 -10.08
CA LYS A 64 -20.80 6.78 -11.06
C LYS A 64 -20.70 7.53 -12.38
N SER A 65 -20.42 6.77 -13.44
CA SER A 65 -20.37 7.30 -14.80
C SER A 65 -21.37 6.49 -15.63
N GLY A 66 -22.52 7.09 -15.91
CA GLY A 66 -23.61 6.34 -16.53
C GLY A 66 -24.11 5.27 -15.57
N SER A 67 -24.11 4.02 -16.02
CA SER A 67 -24.53 2.87 -15.21
C SER A 67 -23.34 2.16 -14.52
N ARG A 68 -22.13 2.70 -14.68
CA ARG A 68 -20.92 2.06 -14.17
C ARG A 68 -20.34 2.83 -12.99
N TYR A 69 -19.72 2.07 -12.08
CA TYR A 69 -18.96 2.64 -10.98
C TYR A 69 -17.48 2.61 -11.35
N GLU A 70 -16.83 3.75 -11.20
CA GLU A 70 -15.38 3.87 -11.39
C GLU A 70 -14.73 4.09 -10.04
N PHE A 71 -13.70 3.31 -9.76
CA PHE A 71 -12.99 3.36 -8.49
C PHE A 71 -11.65 4.06 -8.68
N PHE A 72 -11.22 4.79 -7.66
CA PHE A 72 -9.98 5.55 -7.72
C PHE A 72 -9.33 5.63 -6.33
N PRO A 73 -7.99 5.70 -6.27
CA PRO A 73 -7.33 5.86 -4.98
C PRO A 73 -7.62 7.21 -4.36
N LEU A 74 -7.85 7.22 -3.05
CA LEU A 74 -7.95 8.45 -2.26
C LEU A 74 -6.63 8.79 -1.60
N ILE A 75 -5.69 7.86 -1.58
CA ILE A 75 -4.35 8.05 -1.06
C ILE A 75 -3.36 7.56 -2.11
N SER A 76 -2.26 8.28 -2.29
CA SER A 76 -1.24 7.87 -3.24
C SER A 76 -0.40 6.72 -2.69
N LYS A 77 0.27 6.01 -3.58
CA LYS A 77 1.21 4.95 -3.18
C LYS A 77 2.29 5.51 -2.26
N LYS A 78 2.81 6.69 -2.58
CA LYS A 78 3.84 7.35 -1.79
C LYS A 78 3.35 7.70 -0.39
N GLU A 79 2.13 8.23 -0.30
CA GLU A 79 1.52 8.55 1.00
C GLU A 79 1.31 7.30 1.85
N TYR A 80 0.80 6.23 1.23
CA TYR A 80 0.59 4.98 1.94
C TYR A 80 1.91 4.40 2.43
N ALA A 81 2.94 4.41 1.58
CA ALA A 81 4.26 3.91 1.95
C ALA A 81 4.83 4.67 3.16
N ALA A 82 4.68 6.00 3.16
CA ALA A 82 5.16 6.81 4.28
C ALA A 82 4.45 6.45 5.58
N LEU A 83 3.14 6.20 5.53
CA LEU A 83 2.38 5.78 6.71
C LEU A 83 2.87 4.43 7.24
N GLN A 84 3.22 3.50 6.33
CA GLN A 84 3.74 2.19 6.73
C GLN A 84 5.09 2.31 7.40
N VAL A 85 5.98 3.14 6.87
CA VAL A 85 7.29 3.37 7.47
C VAL A 85 7.12 4.01 8.86
N ARG A 86 6.24 4.99 8.99
CA ARG A 86 5.98 5.61 10.31
C ARG A 86 5.50 4.58 11.32
N TYR A 87 4.60 3.68 10.91
CA TYR A 87 4.11 2.63 11.79
C TYR A 87 5.25 1.72 12.25
N ILE A 88 6.10 1.29 11.32
CA ILE A 88 7.22 0.41 11.62
C ILE A 88 8.20 1.08 12.57
N VAL A 89 8.57 2.32 12.29
CA VAL A 89 9.51 3.06 13.14
C VAL A 89 8.95 3.24 14.53
N LYS A 90 7.67 3.61 14.64
CA LYS A 90 7.03 3.85 15.93
C LYS A 90 6.95 2.57 16.76
N ASN A 91 6.59 1.46 16.15
CA ASN A 91 6.27 0.24 16.90
C ASN A 91 7.43 -0.72 17.06
N PHE A 92 8.44 -0.67 16.19
CA PHE A 92 9.55 -1.62 16.20
C PHE A 92 10.92 -0.96 16.38
N PHE A 93 11.01 0.35 16.28
CA PHE A 93 12.28 1.07 16.37
C PHE A 93 12.17 2.28 17.31
N ASP A 94 11.32 2.17 18.33
CA ASP A 94 11.17 3.14 19.41
C ASP A 94 10.90 4.57 18.93
N GLY A 95 10.28 4.71 17.77
CA GLY A 95 9.98 6.03 17.19
C GLY A 95 11.20 6.77 16.66
N ASP A 96 12.33 6.09 16.51
CA ASP A 96 13.60 6.72 16.12
C ASP A 96 14.11 6.12 14.82
N LEU A 97 14.13 6.94 13.78
CA LEU A 97 14.61 6.53 12.46
C LEU A 97 16.07 6.07 12.51
N ASN A 98 16.89 6.65 13.39
CA ASN A 98 18.29 6.26 13.52
C ASN A 98 18.40 4.78 13.92
N ILE A 99 17.50 4.31 14.77
CA ILE A 99 17.52 2.91 15.19
C ILE A 99 17.24 2.00 13.99
N LEU A 100 16.29 2.37 13.14
CA LEU A 100 16.02 1.63 11.91
C LEU A 100 17.23 1.59 10.99
N ILE A 101 17.85 2.75 10.74
CA ILE A 101 19.00 2.85 9.84
C ILE A 101 20.18 2.02 10.37
N ASN A 102 20.45 2.12 11.67
CA ASN A 102 21.53 1.35 12.27
C ASN A 102 21.27 -0.15 12.19
N SER A 103 20.01 -0.57 12.37
CA SER A 103 19.63 -1.96 12.27
C SER A 103 19.87 -2.50 10.86
N LEU A 104 19.50 -1.74 9.84
CA LEU A 104 19.75 -2.12 8.46
C LEU A 104 21.23 -2.17 8.13
N ALA A 105 22.00 -1.20 8.64
CA ALA A 105 23.44 -1.18 8.43
C ALA A 105 24.12 -2.40 9.03
N GLN A 106 23.71 -2.80 10.24
CA GLN A 106 24.22 -4.02 10.86
C GLN A 106 23.91 -5.25 10.03
N ALA A 107 22.68 -5.36 9.52
CA ALA A 107 22.30 -6.47 8.67
C ALA A 107 23.14 -6.53 7.39
N ALA A 108 23.48 -5.37 6.84
CA ALA A 108 24.31 -5.25 5.64
C ALA A 108 25.81 -5.31 5.96
N LYS A 109 26.18 -5.40 7.23
CA LYS A 109 27.59 -5.40 7.68
C LYS A 109 28.33 -4.18 7.16
N THR A 110 27.74 -3.00 7.35
CA THR A 110 28.30 -1.76 6.84
C THR A 110 27.95 -0.59 7.77
N GLU A 111 28.38 0.60 7.38
CA GLU A 111 28.09 1.83 8.13
C GLU A 111 26.74 2.40 7.75
N PRO A 112 26.06 3.13 8.67
CA PRO A 112 24.73 3.68 8.39
C PRO A 112 24.67 4.66 7.22
N ASN A 113 25.78 5.29 6.85
CA ASN A 113 25.80 6.25 5.75
C ASN A 113 26.07 5.60 4.39
N ASP A 114 26.30 4.29 4.36
CA ASP A 114 26.55 3.60 3.08
C ASP A 114 25.25 3.05 2.54
N ILE A 115 24.46 3.93 1.94
CA ILE A 115 23.14 3.60 1.43
C ILE A 115 23.19 2.54 0.33
N GLU A 116 24.25 2.55 -0.50
CA GLU A 116 24.37 1.55 -1.56
C GLU A 116 24.48 0.14 -1.01
N LYS A 117 25.30 -0.06 0.02
CA LYS A 117 25.43 -1.37 0.63
C LYS A 117 24.16 -1.80 1.34
N ILE A 118 23.51 -0.87 2.03
CA ILE A 118 22.24 -1.15 2.70
C ILE A 118 21.18 -1.54 1.67
N ASN A 119 21.15 -0.82 0.55
CA ASN A 119 20.16 -1.06 -0.50
C ASN A 119 20.28 -2.47 -1.10
N LYS A 120 21.46 -3.07 -1.05
CA LYS A 120 21.65 -4.44 -1.53
C LYS A 120 20.86 -5.47 -0.75
N LEU A 121 20.45 -5.16 0.47
CA LEU A 121 19.60 -6.05 1.26
C LEU A 121 18.24 -6.28 0.58
N PHE A 122 17.83 -5.37 -0.28
CA PHE A 122 16.49 -5.37 -0.88
C PHE A 122 16.48 -5.86 -2.33
N LYS A 123 17.60 -6.39 -2.79
CA LYS A 123 17.72 -6.86 -4.18
C LYS A 123 17.71 -8.36 -4.34
#